data_18e20ddb4f80b7526a5a6b3db5b9e84f
#
_entry.id   18e20ddb4f80b7526a5a6b3db5b9e84f
#
_cell.length_a   1.000
_cell.length_b   1.000
_cell.length_c   1.000
_cell.angle_alpha   90.00
_cell.angle_beta   90.00
_cell.angle_gamma   90.00
#
_symmetry.space_group_name_H-M   'P 1'
#
loop_
_entity.id
_entity.type
_entity.pdbx_description
1 polymer ?
#
loop_
_entity_poly.entity_id
_entity_poly.type
_entity_poly.pdbx_seq_one_letter_code
_entity_poly.pdbx_strand_id
1 'polypeptide(L)'
;MKHLSAYKQWHAETVSRGEEVMAQSRVAICCMVRDCRSAFEKNLKFIDELRTCFNESKLVIVENDSTDGTKELVQSLEDHDGGIYVDTFDTGEETLLKKMKSGVNPSFSYHRVEKMANYRNRYLRVLNEDIGLDAIDWVIMLDPDVVKFSLDGIKHSFGQSSCWDVVHANGRSKRGLFDDVY
;
A
#
# COMPACT_ATOMS: atom_id res chain seq x y z
N MET A 1 -26.78 -24.76 4.94
CA MET A 1 -26.82 -24.16 3.59
C MET A 1 -27.39 -22.72 3.58
N LYS A 2 -28.48 -22.40 4.31
CA LYS A 2 -29.07 -21.02 4.33
C LYS A 2 -28.11 -19.92 4.82
N HIS A 3 -27.30 -20.18 5.84
CA HIS A 3 -26.32 -19.18 6.35
C HIS A 3 -25.22 -18.82 5.34
N LEU A 4 -24.77 -19.79 4.54
CA LEU A 4 -23.73 -19.52 3.52
C LEU A 4 -24.29 -18.68 2.36
N SER A 5 -25.56 -18.86 2.02
CA SER A 5 -26.23 -18.04 0.99
C SER A 5 -26.40 -16.59 1.46
N ALA A 6 -26.86 -16.38 2.69
CA ALA A 6 -27.02 -15.05 3.28
C ALA A 6 -25.69 -14.31 3.41
N TYR A 7 -24.62 -15.01 3.81
CA TYR A 7 -23.27 -14.42 3.86
C TYR A 7 -22.78 -13.99 2.48
N LYS A 8 -22.93 -14.83 1.46
CA LYS A 8 -22.52 -14.50 0.09
C LYS A 8 -23.26 -13.27 -0.45
N GLN A 9 -24.57 -13.20 -0.19
CA GLN A 9 -25.38 -12.06 -0.58
C GLN A 9 -24.92 -10.79 0.13
N TRP A 10 -24.78 -10.81 1.45
CA TRP A 10 -24.27 -9.68 2.24
C TRP A 10 -22.88 -9.22 1.77
N HIS A 11 -21.97 -10.17 1.49
CA HIS A 11 -20.65 -9.87 0.98
C HIS A 11 -20.72 -9.14 -0.38
N ALA A 12 -21.53 -9.64 -1.32
CA ALA A 12 -21.70 -9.03 -2.63
C ALA A 12 -22.30 -7.62 -2.55
N GLU A 13 -23.34 -7.43 -1.70
CA GLU A 13 -23.93 -6.12 -1.45
C GLU A 13 -22.94 -5.14 -0.82
N THR A 14 -22.06 -5.63 0.07
CA THR A 14 -21.02 -4.82 0.70
C THR A 14 -19.94 -4.42 -0.31
N VAL A 15 -19.53 -5.31 -1.20
CA VAL A 15 -18.59 -5.01 -2.30
C VAL A 15 -19.18 -3.95 -3.23
N SER A 16 -20.46 -4.07 -3.60
CA SER A 16 -21.14 -3.10 -4.46
C SER A 16 -21.20 -1.70 -3.83
N ARG A 17 -21.52 -1.62 -2.53
CA ARG A 17 -21.46 -0.33 -1.80
C ARG A 17 -20.04 0.26 -1.80
N GLY A 18 -19.03 -0.61 -1.67
CA GLY A 18 -17.63 -0.18 -1.73
C GLY A 18 -17.27 0.42 -3.07
N GLU A 19 -17.73 -0.17 -4.17
CA GLU A 19 -17.55 0.39 -5.52
C GLU A 19 -18.15 1.79 -5.64
N GLU A 20 -19.35 2.00 -5.10
CA GLU A 20 -20.02 3.30 -5.11
C GLU A 20 -19.25 4.33 -4.28
N VAL A 21 -18.76 3.96 -3.08
CA VAL A 21 -17.95 4.85 -2.23
C VAL A 21 -16.65 5.22 -2.93
N MET A 22 -15.92 4.23 -3.47
CA MET A 22 -14.65 4.46 -4.17
C MET A 22 -14.84 5.38 -5.38
N ALA A 23 -15.87 5.14 -6.21
CA ALA A 23 -16.15 5.94 -7.39
C ALA A 23 -16.47 7.42 -7.10
N GLN A 24 -16.79 7.75 -5.86
CA GLN A 24 -17.06 9.14 -5.42
C GLN A 24 -15.91 9.73 -4.62
N SER A 25 -14.86 8.96 -4.34
CA SER A 25 -13.77 9.34 -3.45
C SER A 25 -12.49 9.67 -4.22
N ARG A 26 -11.66 10.52 -3.58
CA ARG A 26 -10.30 10.83 -4.01
C ARG A 26 -9.31 10.09 -3.11
N VAL A 27 -8.37 9.39 -3.70
CA VAL A 27 -7.44 8.52 -2.97
C VAL A 27 -5.98 8.87 -3.24
N ALA A 28 -5.14 8.77 -2.20
CA ALA A 28 -3.70 8.65 -2.35
C ALA A 28 -3.27 7.21 -2.05
N ILE A 29 -2.61 6.56 -2.99
CA ILE A 29 -2.02 5.24 -2.83
C ILE A 29 -0.53 5.44 -2.59
N CYS A 30 -0.05 5.04 -1.40
CA CYS A 30 1.33 5.22 -0.98
C CYS A 30 2.07 3.88 -0.98
N CYS A 31 3.14 3.79 -1.75
CA CYS A 31 3.98 2.61 -1.89
C CYS A 31 5.41 2.91 -1.43
N MET A 32 5.98 2.06 -0.59
CA MET A 32 7.40 2.09 -0.28
C MET A 32 8.10 0.90 -0.94
N VAL A 33 9.15 1.18 -1.69
CA VAL A 33 9.85 0.19 -2.50
C VAL A 33 11.35 0.19 -2.20
N ARG A 34 11.93 -1.01 -2.15
CA ARG A 34 13.37 -1.23 -2.08
C ARG A 34 13.70 -2.62 -2.60
N ASP A 35 14.61 -2.72 -3.56
CA ASP A 35 15.09 -3.98 -4.12
C ASP A 35 13.95 -4.95 -4.48
N CYS A 36 12.90 -4.45 -5.12
CA CYS A 36 11.69 -5.22 -5.42
C CYS A 36 11.20 -5.06 -6.87
N ARG A 37 12.09 -4.67 -7.81
CA ARG A 37 11.73 -4.37 -9.20
C ARG A 37 10.76 -5.37 -9.81
N SER A 38 11.11 -6.67 -9.79
CA SER A 38 10.29 -7.71 -10.44
C SER A 38 8.90 -7.89 -9.80
N ALA A 39 8.79 -7.72 -8.48
CA ALA A 39 7.51 -7.81 -7.79
C ALA A 39 6.67 -6.56 -8.05
N PHE A 40 7.29 -5.40 -8.02
CA PHE A 40 6.64 -4.12 -8.28
C PHE A 40 6.09 -4.05 -9.71
N GLU A 41 6.89 -4.39 -10.75
CA GLU A 41 6.42 -4.45 -12.14
C GLU A 41 5.18 -5.34 -12.30
N LYS A 42 5.13 -6.48 -11.65
CA LYS A 42 3.95 -7.38 -11.70
C LYS A 42 2.71 -6.76 -11.08
N ASN A 43 2.90 -5.96 -10.03
CA ASN A 43 1.82 -5.35 -9.28
C ASN A 43 1.37 -4.00 -9.84
N LEU A 44 2.14 -3.37 -10.74
CA LEU A 44 1.74 -2.11 -11.38
C LEU A 44 0.37 -2.20 -12.03
N LYS A 45 0.09 -3.27 -12.77
CA LYS A 45 -1.22 -3.48 -13.40
C LYS A 45 -2.37 -3.48 -12.37
N PHE A 46 -2.15 -4.08 -11.21
CA PHE A 46 -3.14 -4.07 -10.13
C PHE A 46 -3.29 -2.68 -9.52
N ILE A 47 -2.18 -1.95 -9.33
CA ILE A 47 -2.19 -0.58 -8.83
C ILE A 47 -2.97 0.32 -9.80
N ASP A 48 -2.73 0.20 -11.10
CA ASP A 48 -3.47 0.94 -12.11
C ASP A 48 -4.96 0.60 -12.11
N GLU A 49 -5.30 -0.70 -12.02
CA GLU A 49 -6.69 -1.13 -11.88
C GLU A 49 -7.36 -0.56 -10.61
N LEU A 50 -6.65 -0.57 -9.49
CA LEU A 50 -7.14 0.02 -8.24
C LEU A 50 -7.38 1.53 -8.39
N ARG A 51 -6.46 2.25 -9.04
CA ARG A 51 -6.58 3.69 -9.30
C ARG A 51 -7.85 4.01 -10.08
N THR A 52 -8.22 3.21 -11.07
CA THR A 52 -9.43 3.42 -11.88
C THR A 52 -10.74 3.24 -11.12
N CYS A 53 -10.71 2.64 -9.93
CA CYS A 53 -11.90 2.50 -9.10
C CYS A 53 -12.31 3.79 -8.38
N PHE A 54 -11.45 4.81 -8.36
CA PHE A 54 -11.69 6.06 -7.67
C PHE A 54 -12.03 7.20 -8.63
N ASN A 55 -12.73 8.21 -8.11
CA ASN A 55 -13.01 9.44 -8.87
C ASN A 55 -11.72 10.15 -9.26
N GLU A 56 -10.79 10.23 -8.34
CA GLU A 56 -9.44 10.75 -8.55
C GLU A 56 -8.44 9.92 -7.73
N SER A 57 -7.26 9.68 -8.30
CA SER A 57 -6.22 8.90 -7.61
C SER A 57 -4.86 9.54 -7.78
N LYS A 58 -4.10 9.60 -6.68
CA LYS A 58 -2.68 9.94 -6.66
C LYS A 58 -1.88 8.71 -6.24
N LEU A 59 -0.78 8.45 -6.92
CA LEU A 59 0.18 7.41 -6.57
C LEU A 59 1.45 8.06 -6.04
N VAL A 60 1.81 7.76 -4.80
CA VAL A 60 3.02 8.27 -4.15
C VAL A 60 3.97 7.11 -3.94
N ILE A 61 5.13 7.14 -4.56
CA ILE A 61 6.14 6.10 -4.48
C ILE A 61 7.35 6.66 -3.75
N VAL A 62 7.72 6.06 -2.64
CA VAL A 62 8.96 6.37 -1.92
C VAL A 62 9.93 5.22 -2.12
N GLU A 63 11.08 5.52 -2.69
CA GLU A 63 12.15 4.56 -2.97
C GLU A 63 13.40 4.92 -2.19
N ASN A 64 14.11 3.93 -1.66
CA ASN A 64 15.41 4.15 -1.04
C ASN A 64 16.42 3.05 -1.31
N ASP A 65 17.65 3.45 -1.64
CA ASP A 65 18.86 2.61 -1.70
C ASP A 65 18.71 1.30 -2.51
N SER A 66 17.86 1.27 -3.55
CA SER A 66 17.72 0.06 -4.40
C SER A 66 18.93 -0.12 -5.32
N THR A 67 19.29 -1.36 -5.54
CA THR A 67 20.41 -1.78 -6.39
C THR A 67 20.02 -2.70 -7.53
N ASP A 68 18.74 -3.11 -7.60
CA ASP A 68 18.22 -4.09 -8.57
C ASP A 68 17.51 -3.45 -9.78
N GLY A 69 17.59 -2.11 -9.92
CA GLY A 69 16.89 -1.35 -10.96
C GLY A 69 15.47 -0.90 -10.57
N THR A 70 15.06 -1.07 -9.31
CA THR A 70 13.80 -0.53 -8.79
C THR A 70 13.78 1.00 -8.90
N LYS A 71 14.88 1.67 -8.56
CA LYS A 71 15.01 3.13 -8.59
C LYS A 71 14.74 3.71 -9.99
N GLU A 72 15.40 3.16 -11.00
CA GLU A 72 15.23 3.58 -12.39
C GLU A 72 13.80 3.33 -12.88
N LEU A 73 13.21 2.20 -12.48
CA LEU A 73 11.82 1.89 -12.81
C LEU A 73 10.88 2.95 -12.24
N VAL A 74 10.94 3.23 -10.94
CA VAL A 74 9.99 4.17 -10.32
C VAL A 74 10.18 5.61 -10.84
N GLN A 75 11.42 6.01 -11.08
CA GLN A 75 11.71 7.33 -11.69
C GLN A 75 11.11 7.46 -13.09
N SER A 76 11.06 6.37 -13.87
CA SER A 76 10.43 6.37 -15.18
C SER A 76 8.90 6.48 -15.15
N LEU A 77 8.28 6.26 -14.00
CA LEU A 77 6.82 6.36 -13.80
C LEU A 77 6.37 7.75 -13.35
N GLU A 78 7.30 8.64 -12.99
CA GLU A 78 6.96 9.96 -12.48
C GLU A 78 6.18 10.75 -13.53
N ASP A 79 4.98 11.16 -13.16
CA ASP A 79 4.04 11.91 -14.00
C ASP A 79 3.08 12.71 -13.10
N HIS A 80 3.41 13.95 -12.83
CA HIS A 80 2.61 14.79 -11.94
C HIS A 80 1.23 15.10 -12.52
N ASP A 81 1.12 15.26 -13.84
CA ASP A 81 -0.16 15.50 -14.52
C ASP A 81 -1.05 14.25 -14.45
N GLY A 82 -0.46 13.05 -14.58
CA GLY A 82 -1.12 11.77 -14.34
C GLY A 82 -1.25 11.39 -12.87
N GLY A 83 -0.81 12.26 -11.94
CA GLY A 83 -0.93 12.05 -10.51
C GLY A 83 0.02 10.99 -9.94
N ILE A 84 1.23 10.85 -10.50
CA ILE A 84 2.28 9.95 -10.01
C ILE A 84 3.45 10.77 -9.47
N TYR A 85 3.70 10.66 -8.18
CA TYR A 85 4.74 11.38 -7.45
C TYR A 85 5.80 10.38 -6.96
N VAL A 86 7.06 10.66 -7.25
CA VAL A 86 8.20 9.81 -6.89
C VAL A 86 9.16 10.56 -5.99
N ASP A 87 9.46 10.00 -4.82
CA ASP A 87 10.47 10.52 -3.89
C ASP A 87 11.57 9.48 -3.71
N THR A 88 12.73 9.71 -4.32
CA THR A 88 13.88 8.82 -4.22
C THR A 88 14.97 9.44 -3.34
N PHE A 89 15.59 8.62 -2.51
CA PHE A 89 16.70 9.06 -1.67
C PHE A 89 17.66 7.91 -1.34
N ASP A 90 18.90 8.26 -1.06
CA ASP A 90 19.92 7.30 -0.65
C ASP A 90 20.39 7.63 0.77
N THR A 91 20.37 6.64 1.65
CA THR A 91 20.90 6.74 3.01
C THR A 91 22.31 6.18 3.11
N GLY A 92 22.73 5.39 2.11
CA GLY A 92 23.97 4.60 2.14
C GLY A 92 23.93 3.47 3.18
N GLU A 93 22.78 3.19 3.78
CA GLU A 93 22.64 2.12 4.75
C GLU A 93 22.35 0.79 4.06
N GLU A 94 23.26 -0.15 4.20
CA GLU A 94 22.99 -1.54 3.79
C GLU A 94 21.80 -2.11 4.56
N THR A 95 20.93 -2.87 3.89
CA THR A 95 19.88 -3.66 4.55
C THR A 95 20.52 -4.86 5.24
N LEU A 96 21.28 -4.60 6.28
CA LEU A 96 21.81 -5.68 7.09
C LEU A 96 20.71 -6.21 8.00
N LEU A 97 20.15 -7.36 7.63
CA LEU A 97 19.55 -8.29 8.59
C LEU A 97 20.69 -8.82 9.49
N LYS A 98 21.26 -7.95 10.32
CA LYS A 98 22.18 -8.41 11.36
C LYS A 98 21.38 -9.35 12.24
N LYS A 99 21.64 -10.66 12.13
CA LYS A 99 21.21 -11.64 13.13
C LYS A 99 21.72 -11.11 14.47
N MET A 100 20.81 -10.52 15.25
CA MET A 100 21.17 -10.04 16.57
C MET A 100 21.55 -11.27 17.40
N LYS A 101 22.73 -11.27 18.01
CA LYS A 101 23.22 -12.35 18.90
C LYS A 101 22.29 -12.61 20.10
N SER A 102 21.30 -11.74 20.34
CA SER A 102 20.38 -11.75 21.48
C SER A 102 19.08 -12.53 21.29
N GLY A 103 18.86 -13.17 20.11
CA GLY A 103 17.59 -13.87 19.84
C GLY A 103 16.38 -12.97 19.63
N VAL A 104 16.52 -11.65 19.68
CA VAL A 104 15.46 -10.71 19.36
C VAL A 104 15.31 -10.62 17.85
N ASN A 105 14.07 -10.72 17.34
CA ASN A 105 13.79 -10.55 15.93
C ASN A 105 14.21 -9.13 15.49
N PRO A 106 15.12 -8.99 14.50
CA PRO A 106 15.57 -7.68 14.02
C PRO A 106 14.43 -6.77 13.55
N SER A 107 13.30 -7.35 13.14
CA SER A 107 12.10 -6.62 12.72
C SER A 107 11.49 -5.75 13.82
N PHE A 108 11.73 -6.06 15.09
CA PHE A 108 11.24 -5.32 16.24
C PHE A 108 12.31 -4.42 16.90
N SER A 109 13.45 -4.20 16.25
CA SER A 109 14.45 -3.29 16.79
C SER A 109 13.95 -1.84 16.74
N TYR A 110 14.22 -1.05 17.78
CA TYR A 110 13.92 0.38 17.83
C TYR A 110 14.42 1.12 16.56
N HIS A 111 15.65 0.84 16.16
CA HIS A 111 16.26 1.42 14.95
C HIS A 111 15.46 1.14 13.68
N ARG A 112 14.94 -0.11 13.51
CA ARG A 112 14.10 -0.43 12.35
C ARG A 112 12.76 0.31 12.40
N VAL A 113 12.13 0.39 13.56
CA VAL A 113 10.85 1.09 13.73
C VAL A 113 11.03 2.58 13.41
N GLU A 114 12.06 3.22 13.96
CA GLU A 114 12.40 4.62 13.71
C GLU A 114 12.67 4.86 12.22
N LYS A 115 13.50 4.02 11.61
CA LYS A 115 13.81 4.08 10.18
C LYS A 115 12.55 3.99 9.32
N MET A 116 11.70 3.01 9.57
CA MET A 116 10.45 2.82 8.84
C MET A 116 9.48 3.98 9.04
N ALA A 117 9.41 4.55 10.26
CA ALA A 117 8.61 5.74 10.53
C ALA A 117 9.13 6.94 9.74
N ASN A 118 10.44 7.16 9.72
CA ASN A 118 11.05 8.25 8.94
C ASN A 118 10.78 8.12 7.44
N TYR A 119 10.83 6.89 6.90
CA TYR A 119 10.52 6.65 5.49
C TYR A 119 9.03 6.91 5.20
N ARG A 120 8.14 6.48 6.09
CA ARG A 120 6.70 6.75 5.94
C ARG A 120 6.34 8.23 6.09
N ASN A 121 7.10 8.99 6.89
CA ASN A 121 6.92 10.44 6.99
C ASN A 121 7.18 11.16 5.65
N ARG A 122 7.93 10.55 4.72
CA ARG A 122 8.12 11.11 3.39
C ARG A 122 6.82 11.11 2.57
N TYR A 123 5.96 10.10 2.74
CA TYR A 123 4.61 10.17 2.15
C TYR A 123 3.84 11.38 2.64
N LEU A 124 3.86 11.60 3.97
CA LEU A 124 3.14 12.74 4.57
C LEU A 124 3.63 14.07 4.02
N ARG A 125 4.93 14.17 3.75
CA ARG A 125 5.49 15.36 3.11
C ARG A 125 4.90 15.55 1.71
N VAL A 126 4.97 14.55 0.83
CA VAL A 126 4.41 14.63 -0.52
C VAL A 126 2.90 14.92 -0.49
N LEU A 127 2.16 14.24 0.39
CA LEU A 127 0.72 14.44 0.53
C LEU A 127 0.38 15.87 0.99
N ASN A 128 1.20 16.47 1.85
CA ASN A 128 0.94 17.80 2.41
C ASN A 128 1.47 18.94 1.52
N GLU A 129 2.67 18.77 0.94
CA GLU A 129 3.37 19.84 0.26
C GLU A 129 3.10 19.87 -1.25
N ASP A 130 2.99 18.68 -1.89
CA ASP A 130 2.88 18.57 -3.35
C ASP A 130 1.44 18.34 -3.81
N ILE A 131 0.62 17.62 -3.02
CA ILE A 131 -0.75 17.26 -3.40
C ILE A 131 -1.78 18.14 -2.68
N GLY A 132 -1.60 18.37 -1.39
CA GLY A 132 -2.57 19.02 -0.50
C GLY A 132 -3.56 18.02 0.13
N LEU A 133 -3.62 17.99 1.45
CA LEU A 133 -4.47 17.05 2.19
C LEU A 133 -5.97 17.24 1.89
N ASP A 134 -6.41 18.45 1.58
CA ASP A 134 -7.80 18.75 1.22
C ASP A 134 -8.23 18.13 -0.12
N ALA A 135 -7.27 17.67 -0.93
CA ALA A 135 -7.52 16.97 -2.19
C ALA A 135 -7.70 15.46 -2.04
N ILE A 136 -7.65 14.93 -0.81
CA ILE A 136 -7.62 13.49 -0.53
C ILE A 136 -8.69 13.15 0.50
N ASP A 137 -9.51 12.14 0.21
CA ASP A 137 -10.50 11.62 1.15
C ASP A 137 -9.97 10.37 1.88
N TRP A 138 -9.11 9.59 1.20
CA TRP A 138 -8.56 8.33 1.72
C TRP A 138 -7.08 8.16 1.38
N VAL A 139 -6.37 7.47 2.27
CA VAL A 139 -4.98 7.03 2.03
C VAL A 139 -4.93 5.50 2.11
N ILE A 140 -4.39 4.88 1.07
CA ILE A 140 -4.09 3.45 1.03
C ILE A 140 -2.58 3.26 1.13
N MET A 141 -2.11 2.64 2.21
CA MET A 141 -0.73 2.20 2.35
C MET A 141 -0.60 0.81 1.75
N LEU A 142 0.18 0.66 0.68
CA LEU A 142 0.30 -0.57 -0.08
C LEU A 142 1.76 -1.03 -0.13
N ASP A 143 2.03 -2.25 0.35
CA ASP A 143 3.33 -2.89 0.17
C ASP A 143 3.33 -3.61 -1.19
N PRO A 144 4.02 -3.08 -2.22
CA PRO A 144 3.86 -3.53 -3.60
C PRO A 144 4.65 -4.79 -3.95
N ASP A 145 5.39 -5.37 -3.00
CA ASP A 145 6.17 -6.60 -3.15
C ASP A 145 5.41 -7.87 -2.74
N VAL A 146 4.13 -7.73 -2.32
CA VAL A 146 3.29 -8.89 -2.01
C VAL A 146 2.92 -9.71 -3.25
N VAL A 147 2.61 -10.99 -3.04
CA VAL A 147 2.34 -11.93 -4.14
C VAL A 147 1.02 -11.66 -4.83
N LYS A 148 0.00 -11.21 -4.11
CA LYS A 148 -1.35 -11.00 -4.63
C LYS A 148 -2.14 -10.05 -3.75
N PHE A 149 -2.86 -9.15 -4.38
CA PHE A 149 -3.89 -8.31 -3.77
C PHE A 149 -5.30 -8.83 -4.09
N SER A 150 -6.28 -8.41 -3.31
CA SER A 150 -7.69 -8.68 -3.57
C SER A 150 -8.44 -7.35 -3.74
N LEU A 151 -8.80 -7.01 -4.96
CA LEU A 151 -9.59 -5.82 -5.22
C LEU A 151 -10.97 -5.90 -4.55
N ASP A 152 -11.62 -7.09 -4.58
CA ASP A 152 -12.88 -7.30 -3.87
C ASP A 152 -12.74 -7.12 -2.35
N GLY A 153 -11.57 -7.50 -1.79
CA GLY A 153 -11.28 -7.25 -0.37
C GLY A 153 -11.19 -5.76 -0.05
N ILE A 154 -10.56 -4.97 -0.93
CA ILE A 154 -10.48 -3.52 -0.79
C ILE A 154 -11.88 -2.91 -0.92
N LYS A 155 -12.64 -3.25 -1.97
CA LYS A 155 -14.03 -2.80 -2.17
C LYS A 155 -14.91 -3.15 -0.97
N HIS A 156 -14.80 -4.37 -0.45
CA HIS A 156 -15.53 -4.80 0.74
C HIS A 156 -15.20 -3.94 1.97
N SER A 157 -13.93 -3.56 2.16
CA SER A 157 -13.52 -2.64 3.23
C SER A 157 -14.17 -1.26 3.06
N PHE A 158 -14.14 -0.70 1.87
CA PHE A 158 -14.80 0.57 1.56
C PHE A 158 -16.32 0.51 1.73
N GLY A 159 -16.95 -0.64 1.45
CA GLY A 159 -18.38 -0.87 1.70
C GLY A 159 -18.79 -0.85 3.18
N GLN A 160 -17.81 -0.81 4.08
CA GLN A 160 -17.96 -0.69 5.52
C GLN A 160 -17.30 0.58 6.09
N SER A 161 -16.99 1.56 5.25
CA SER A 161 -16.25 2.78 5.63
C SER A 161 -16.92 3.59 6.75
N SER A 162 -18.23 3.47 6.94
CA SER A 162 -18.92 4.08 8.07
C SER A 162 -18.62 3.45 9.44
N CYS A 163 -17.90 2.32 9.46
CA CYS A 163 -17.62 1.54 10.68
C CYS A 163 -16.16 1.65 11.14
N TRP A 164 -15.30 2.35 10.42
CA TRP A 164 -13.88 2.43 10.75
C TRP A 164 -13.24 3.74 10.26
N ASP A 165 -12.23 4.22 10.96
CA ASP A 165 -11.32 5.28 10.54
C ASP A 165 -10.04 4.72 9.93
N VAL A 166 -9.63 3.52 10.37
CA VAL A 166 -8.47 2.77 9.87
C VAL A 166 -8.83 1.31 9.76
N VAL A 167 -8.47 0.68 8.65
CA VAL A 167 -8.62 -0.76 8.44
C VAL A 167 -7.31 -1.37 7.94
N HIS A 168 -6.97 -2.55 8.44
CA HIS A 168 -5.79 -3.30 8.02
C HIS A 168 -6.20 -4.58 7.29
N ALA A 169 -5.53 -4.87 6.19
CA ALA A 169 -5.66 -6.16 5.52
C ALA A 169 -4.86 -7.24 6.26
N ASN A 170 -5.45 -8.43 6.38
CA ASN A 170 -4.73 -9.60 6.88
C ASN A 170 -4.00 -10.29 5.73
N GLY A 171 -2.67 -10.41 5.84
CA GLY A 171 -1.85 -11.21 4.94
C GLY A 171 -2.08 -12.71 5.12
N ARG A 172 -1.92 -13.50 4.06
CA ARG A 172 -1.91 -14.96 4.11
C ARG A 172 -0.66 -15.49 3.44
N SER A 173 0.06 -16.36 4.14
CA SER A 173 1.13 -17.14 3.54
C SER A 173 0.59 -18.23 2.63
N LYS A 174 1.47 -18.82 1.81
CA LYS A 174 1.14 -20.02 0.99
C LYS A 174 0.64 -21.21 1.83
N ARG A 175 0.91 -21.22 3.14
CA ARG A 175 0.46 -22.25 4.08
C ARG A 175 -0.91 -21.92 4.70
N GLY A 176 -1.55 -20.82 4.31
CA GLY A 176 -2.83 -20.38 4.85
C GLY A 176 -2.78 -19.82 6.26
N LEU A 177 -1.59 -19.67 6.83
CA LEU A 177 -1.38 -18.99 8.11
C LEU A 177 -1.38 -17.47 7.87
N PHE A 178 -1.87 -16.72 8.85
CA PHE A 178 -1.71 -15.27 8.84
C PHE A 178 -0.23 -14.98 9.09
N ASP A 179 0.43 -14.38 8.08
CA ASP A 179 1.73 -13.78 8.25
C ASP A 179 1.47 -12.29 8.52
N ASP A 180 2.01 -11.77 9.57
CA ASP A 180 1.88 -10.40 10.05
C ASP A 180 0.49 -10.04 10.62
N VAL A 181 0.33 -10.32 11.88
CA VAL A 181 -0.60 -9.61 12.75
C VAL A 181 0.21 -8.49 13.42
N TYR A 182 0.08 -7.29 12.93
CA TYR A 182 0.58 -6.10 13.63
C TYR A 182 -0.47 -5.59 14.58
#